data_807f4664077240284aa86fcc8ccbaa35
#
_entry.id   807f4664077240284aa86fcc8ccbaa35
#
_cell.length_a   1.000
_cell.length_b   1.000
_cell.length_c   1.000
_cell.angle_alpha   90.00
_cell.angle_beta   90.00
_cell.angle_gamma   90.00
#
_symmetry.space_group_name_H-M   'P 1'
#
loop_
_entity.id
_entity.type
_entity.pdbx_description
1 polymer ?
#
loop_
_entity_poly.entity_id
_entity_poly.type
_entity_poly.pdbx_seq_one_letter_code
_entity_poly.pdbx_strand_id
1 'polypeptide(L)'
;MSFNKAKALKTAAKYVQQGKYQAAIEEYRHIAVADQTDVTTLNTLGDLYVKVGQTGEAIHSFLHIAEHYRLTGFYLKAIAMLKKISKLDPN
;
A
#
# COMPACT_ATOMS: atom_id res chain seq x y z
N MET A 1 2.53 -9.88 -22.86
CA MET A 1 3.76 -9.29 -22.33
C MET A 1 3.79 -9.43 -20.83
N SER A 2 4.95 -9.75 -20.29
CA SER A 2 5.08 -9.90 -18.85
C SER A 2 5.20 -8.54 -18.17
N PHE A 3 4.62 -8.44 -16.98
CA PHE A 3 4.68 -7.24 -16.15
C PHE A 3 6.11 -7.02 -15.65
N ASN A 4 6.60 -5.78 -15.79
CA ASN A 4 7.94 -5.41 -15.31
C ASN A 4 7.84 -4.58 -14.03
N LYS A 5 7.99 -5.25 -12.89
CA LYS A 5 7.88 -4.64 -11.57
C LYS A 5 8.91 -3.54 -11.34
N ALA A 6 10.16 -3.79 -11.71
CA ALA A 6 11.23 -2.80 -11.51
C ALA A 6 10.96 -1.50 -12.25
N LYS A 7 10.48 -1.60 -13.49
CA LYS A 7 10.11 -0.44 -14.30
C LYS A 7 8.93 0.29 -13.70
N ALA A 8 7.92 -0.45 -13.25
CA ALA A 8 6.72 0.15 -12.63
C ALA A 8 7.07 0.87 -11.33
N LEU A 9 7.95 0.31 -10.51
CA LEU A 9 8.42 0.97 -9.28
C LEU A 9 9.14 2.28 -9.58
N LYS A 10 9.98 2.30 -10.61
CA LYS A 10 10.67 3.53 -11.04
C LYS A 10 9.68 4.59 -11.49
N THR A 11 8.72 4.21 -12.31
CA THR A 11 7.69 5.12 -12.81
C THR A 11 6.88 5.70 -11.67
N ALA A 12 6.45 4.84 -10.74
CA ALA A 12 5.67 5.27 -9.57
C ALA A 12 6.46 6.26 -8.71
N ALA A 13 7.72 5.96 -8.42
CA ALA A 13 8.58 6.84 -7.63
C ALA A 13 8.76 8.20 -8.28
N LYS A 14 8.89 8.22 -9.60
CA LYS A 14 9.01 9.47 -10.38
C LYS A 14 7.74 10.32 -10.24
N TYR A 15 6.58 9.69 -10.33
CA TYR A 15 5.30 10.40 -10.12
C TYR A 15 5.22 11.01 -8.73
N VAL A 16 5.65 10.27 -7.69
CA VAL A 16 5.68 10.79 -6.32
C VAL A 16 6.56 12.04 -6.25
N GLN A 17 7.76 12.00 -6.82
CA GLN A 17 8.67 13.14 -6.86
C GLN A 17 8.04 14.37 -7.54
N GLN A 18 7.22 14.14 -8.55
CA GLN A 18 6.55 15.21 -9.29
C GLN A 18 5.26 15.69 -8.62
N GLY A 19 4.90 15.11 -7.48
CA GLY A 19 3.64 15.42 -6.81
C GLY A 19 2.41 14.86 -7.50
N LYS A 20 2.58 13.98 -8.46
CA LYS A 20 1.50 13.33 -9.20
C LYS A 20 1.03 12.08 -8.47
N TYR A 21 0.42 12.28 -7.30
CA TYR A 21 0.10 11.19 -6.39
C TYR A 21 -0.94 10.22 -6.95
N GLN A 22 -1.94 10.72 -7.67
CA GLN A 22 -2.95 9.83 -8.24
C GLN A 22 -2.36 8.92 -9.31
N ALA A 23 -1.45 9.43 -10.13
CA ALA A 23 -0.76 8.63 -11.13
C ALA A 23 0.15 7.58 -10.47
N ALA A 24 0.83 7.97 -9.38
CA ALA A 24 1.64 7.04 -8.59
C ALA A 24 0.80 5.93 -8.01
N ILE A 25 -0.37 6.25 -7.47
CA ILE A 25 -1.31 5.28 -6.91
C ILE A 25 -1.68 4.22 -7.95
N GLU A 26 -1.98 4.64 -9.18
CA GLU A 26 -2.34 3.69 -10.25
C GLU A 26 -1.19 2.73 -10.55
N GLU A 27 0.06 3.23 -10.59
CA GLU A 27 1.22 2.37 -10.81
C GLU A 27 1.42 1.38 -9.66
N TYR A 28 1.33 1.86 -8.40
CA TYR A 28 1.47 0.98 -7.24
C TYR A 28 0.34 -0.04 -7.15
N ARG A 29 -0.89 0.33 -7.57
CA ARG A 29 -1.99 -0.63 -7.63
C ARG A 29 -1.70 -1.78 -8.58
N HIS A 30 -1.15 -1.49 -9.76
CA HIS A 30 -0.77 -2.53 -10.72
C HIS A 30 0.29 -3.46 -10.12
N ILE A 31 1.26 -2.89 -9.40
CA ILE A 31 2.30 -3.69 -8.73
C ILE A 31 1.67 -4.60 -7.67
N ALA A 32 0.76 -4.05 -6.86
CA ALA A 32 0.12 -4.79 -5.78
C ALA A 32 -0.76 -5.93 -6.32
N VAL A 33 -1.41 -5.73 -7.47
CA VAL A 33 -2.19 -6.80 -8.12
C VAL A 33 -1.27 -7.91 -8.62
N ALA A 34 -0.12 -7.54 -9.18
CA ALA A 34 0.85 -8.51 -9.71
C ALA A 34 1.57 -9.28 -8.59
N ASP A 35 1.77 -8.66 -7.42
CA ASP A 35 2.44 -9.29 -6.28
C ASP A 35 1.73 -8.87 -5.00
N GLN A 36 0.74 -9.67 -4.60
CA GLN A 36 -0.12 -9.38 -3.45
C GLN A 36 0.57 -9.59 -2.10
N THR A 37 1.79 -10.15 -2.08
CA THR A 37 2.57 -10.36 -0.87
C THR A 37 3.63 -9.29 -0.65
N ASP A 38 3.72 -8.32 -1.54
CA ASP A 38 4.67 -7.21 -1.44
C ASP A 38 4.14 -6.18 -0.44
N VAL A 39 4.43 -6.39 0.84
CA VAL A 39 3.93 -5.49 1.90
C VAL A 39 4.53 -4.10 1.80
N THR A 40 5.74 -3.95 1.26
CA THR A 40 6.37 -2.64 1.06
C THR A 40 5.55 -1.81 0.09
N THR A 41 5.17 -2.38 -1.05
CA THR A 41 4.33 -1.72 -2.04
C THR A 41 2.95 -1.39 -1.47
N LEU A 42 2.33 -2.34 -0.76
CA LEU A 42 1.02 -2.12 -0.14
C LEU A 42 1.07 -1.00 0.89
N ASN A 43 2.15 -0.90 1.66
CA ASN A 43 2.31 0.17 2.65
C ASN A 43 2.47 1.54 1.97
N THR A 44 3.30 1.61 0.94
CA THR A 44 3.47 2.84 0.15
C THR A 44 2.15 3.27 -0.47
N LEU A 45 1.41 2.33 -1.04
CA LEU A 45 0.09 2.59 -1.63
C LEU A 45 -0.88 3.14 -0.58
N GLY A 46 -0.93 2.50 0.60
CA GLY A 46 -1.77 2.96 1.70
C GLY A 46 -1.42 4.38 2.14
N ASP A 47 -0.13 4.69 2.28
CA ASP A 47 0.33 6.02 2.67
C ASP A 47 -0.06 7.08 1.63
N LEU A 48 0.01 6.75 0.35
CA LEU A 48 -0.42 7.64 -0.72
C LEU A 48 -1.93 7.88 -0.70
N TYR A 49 -2.71 6.85 -0.43
CA TYR A 49 -4.15 7.00 -0.27
C TYR A 49 -4.49 7.96 0.88
N VAL A 50 -3.78 7.84 2.01
CA VAL A 50 -3.95 8.78 3.13
C VAL A 50 -3.65 10.20 2.66
N LYS A 51 -2.55 10.36 1.94
CA LYS A 51 -2.08 11.68 1.47
C LYS A 51 -3.11 12.38 0.58
N VAL A 52 -3.82 11.64 -0.25
CA VAL A 52 -4.84 12.20 -1.14
C VAL A 52 -6.24 12.19 -0.55
N GLY A 53 -6.39 11.81 0.73
CA GLY A 53 -7.65 11.83 1.43
C GLY A 53 -8.57 10.63 1.15
N GLN A 54 -8.04 9.57 0.53
CA GLN A 54 -8.79 8.35 0.25
C GLN A 54 -8.59 7.36 1.41
N THR A 55 -9.14 7.70 2.55
CA THR A 55 -8.94 6.96 3.80
C THR A 55 -9.46 5.53 3.74
N GLY A 56 -10.62 5.31 3.14
CA GLY A 56 -11.19 3.96 2.98
C GLY A 56 -10.27 3.03 2.20
N GLU A 57 -9.71 3.53 1.11
CA GLU A 57 -8.77 2.77 0.30
C GLU A 57 -7.48 2.48 1.07
N ALA A 58 -7.00 3.46 1.85
CA ALA A 58 -5.82 3.29 2.70
C ALA A 58 -6.04 2.17 3.71
N ILE A 59 -7.18 2.17 4.39
CA ILE A 59 -7.55 1.14 5.37
C ILE A 59 -7.56 -0.24 4.70
N HIS A 60 -8.13 -0.34 3.50
CA HIS A 60 -8.16 -1.60 2.76
C HIS A 60 -6.74 -2.13 2.51
N SER A 61 -5.82 -1.27 2.08
CA SER A 61 -4.42 -1.65 1.85
C SER A 61 -3.74 -2.13 3.14
N PHE A 62 -3.94 -1.40 4.23
CA PHE A 62 -3.33 -1.75 5.51
C PHE A 62 -3.93 -3.02 6.12
N LEU A 63 -5.23 -3.28 5.91
CA LEU A 63 -5.86 -4.54 6.33
C LEU A 63 -5.25 -5.73 5.59
N HIS A 64 -4.96 -5.57 4.31
CA HIS A 64 -4.31 -6.61 3.52
C HIS A 64 -2.92 -6.95 4.11
N ILE A 65 -2.16 -5.93 4.51
CA ILE A 65 -0.86 -6.12 5.15
C ILE A 65 -1.01 -6.85 6.50
N ALA A 66 -1.96 -6.39 7.32
CA ALA A 66 -2.21 -7.00 8.63
C ALA A 66 -2.56 -8.48 8.49
N GLU A 67 -3.41 -8.82 7.53
CA GLU A 67 -3.80 -10.19 7.26
C GLU A 67 -2.62 -11.04 6.80
N HIS A 68 -1.77 -10.49 5.94
CA HIS A 68 -0.56 -11.17 5.50
C HIS A 68 0.36 -11.47 6.68
N TYR A 69 0.57 -10.51 7.57
CA TYR A 69 1.39 -10.72 8.77
C TYR A 69 0.77 -11.75 9.70
N ARG A 70 -0.55 -11.73 9.88
CA ARG A 70 -1.26 -12.72 10.70
C ARG A 70 -1.04 -14.14 10.14
N LEU A 71 -1.21 -14.30 8.84
CA LEU A 71 -1.09 -15.61 8.17
C LEU A 71 0.35 -16.15 8.19
N THR A 72 1.34 -15.25 8.23
CA THR A 72 2.75 -15.65 8.23
C THR A 72 3.37 -15.68 9.62
N GLY A 73 2.55 -15.47 10.67
CA GLY A 73 3.00 -15.60 12.06
C GLY A 73 3.66 -14.35 12.64
N PHE A 74 3.66 -13.24 11.93
CA PHE A 74 4.23 -11.96 12.40
C PHE A 74 3.16 -11.16 13.17
N TYR A 75 2.73 -11.71 14.31
CA TYR A 75 1.57 -11.17 15.03
C TYR A 75 1.78 -9.76 15.58
N LEU A 76 2.98 -9.44 16.05
CA LEU A 76 3.26 -8.08 16.55
C LEU A 76 3.20 -7.06 15.42
N LYS A 77 3.67 -7.43 14.24
CA LYS A 77 3.56 -6.55 13.06
C LYS A 77 2.11 -6.38 12.62
N ALA A 78 1.31 -7.44 12.71
CA ALA A 78 -0.11 -7.37 12.42
C ALA A 78 -0.82 -6.42 13.38
N ILE A 79 -0.52 -6.50 14.68
CA ILE A 79 -1.09 -5.62 15.70
C ILE A 79 -0.69 -4.17 15.44
N ALA A 80 0.58 -3.91 15.09
CA ALA A 80 1.05 -2.56 14.78
C ALA A 80 0.26 -1.97 13.60
N MET A 81 -0.02 -2.78 12.59
CA MET A 81 -0.78 -2.34 11.43
C MET A 81 -2.24 -2.04 11.79
N LEU A 82 -2.84 -2.86 12.65
CA LEU A 82 -4.21 -2.61 13.12
C LEU A 82 -4.30 -1.33 13.95
N LYS A 83 -3.26 -1.01 14.73
CA LYS A 83 -3.19 0.27 15.47
C LYS A 83 -3.11 1.45 14.50
N LYS A 84 -2.36 1.31 13.43
CA LYS A 84 -2.28 2.34 12.37
C LYS A 84 -3.64 2.59 11.76
N ILE A 85 -4.39 1.52 11.46
CA ILE A 85 -5.74 1.60 10.92
C ILE A 85 -6.68 2.30 11.91
N SER A 86 -6.60 1.95 13.19
CA SER A 86 -7.43 2.54 14.23
C SER A 86 -7.25 4.06 14.34
N LYS A 87 -6.04 4.55 14.08
CA LYS A 87 -5.78 6.00 14.07
C LYS A 87 -6.41 6.71 12.88
N LEU A 88 -6.58 6.00 11.76
CA LEU A 88 -7.21 6.56 10.56
C LEU A 88 -8.72 6.59 10.68
N ASP A 89 -9.30 5.63 11.36
CA ASP A 89 -10.74 5.51 11.58
C ASP A 89 -10.98 5.09 13.03
N PRO A 90 -11.07 6.06 13.96
CA PRO A 90 -11.21 5.76 15.39
C PRO A 90 -12.58 5.21 15.75
N ASN A 91 -13.53 5.24 14.84
CA ASN A 91 -14.86 4.69 15.05
C ASN A 91 -14.91 3.23 14.57
#